data_12be3f685782693836452a657fa1bf92
#
_entry.id   12be3f685782693836452a657fa1bf92
#
_cell.length_a   1.000
_cell.length_b   1.000
_cell.length_c   1.000
_cell.angle_alpha   90.00
_cell.angle_beta   90.00
_cell.angle_gamma   90.00
#
_symmetry.space_group_name_H-M   'P 1'
#
loop_
_entity.id
_entity.type
_entity.pdbx_description
1 polymer ?
#
loop_
_entity_poly.entity_id
_entity_poly.type
_entity_poly.pdbx_seq_one_letter_code
_entity_poly.pdbx_strand_id
1 'polypeptide(L)'
;APDTPRGLGVVYLLESTVTGERIAVRTATLNREHPELPSVSDIWKAADFNEREVYDFYGIVFIGHPDMRRLYLRNDWVGYPMRKDNEPEKDNPLRMDNEETVDTTMELELNPDGSIKNKEMQLFGDEEYVVNIGPQHPATHGVMRFRVSLEGEIIDKIDANCGYIHRGIEKMCESLTYPQTLALTDRLDYLGAHQNRHALCMCIEKAMGVEVSERVQYIRTIMDELQRIDSHLLFYSCLAMDLGALTAFFYGFRDREKILDIFEETCGGRLIMNYNTIGGVQADIAPGFVKKVKEFIPYLRGILHEYHDVFTGNIIAQQRLKGVGILSREDAIAFGATGGTGRASGWACDVRKRMPYAVYDKVDFKEIIRTEGDSWARYLIRMDEILESLKIIEQLIDNIPEGAYQEKMKPIIRVPEGTYYAAVEGSRGEFGVFLESHGDKMPYRLHFRSTGLPLVSTVNTICRGAKIADLIAIGGTLDYVVPDIDR
;
A
#
# COMPACT_ATOMS: atom_id res chain seq x y z
N ALA A 1 10.03 26.61 -23.28
CA ALA A 1 10.91 27.69 -22.85
C ALA A 1 11.16 27.55 -21.35
N PRO A 2 12.40 27.70 -20.83
CA PRO A 2 12.70 27.51 -19.43
C PRO A 2 11.98 28.51 -18.49
N ASP A 3 11.46 29.59 -19.01
CA ASP A 3 10.91 30.71 -18.23
C ASP A 3 9.37 30.79 -18.23
N THR A 4 8.68 29.81 -18.79
CA THR A 4 7.21 29.79 -18.68
C THR A 4 6.86 29.07 -17.38
N PRO A 5 6.12 29.69 -16.42
CA PRO A 5 5.63 28.98 -15.25
C PRO A 5 4.83 27.77 -15.72
N ARG A 6 5.40 26.57 -15.58
CA ARG A 6 4.67 25.35 -15.90
C ARG A 6 3.52 25.26 -14.90
N GLY A 7 2.31 25.09 -15.39
CA GLY A 7 1.12 24.86 -14.55
C GLY A 7 1.31 23.65 -13.66
N LEU A 8 0.44 23.49 -12.68
CA LEU A 8 0.32 22.27 -11.90
C LEU A 8 -0.56 21.28 -12.65
N GLY A 9 -0.23 19.99 -12.57
CA GLY A 9 -0.98 18.96 -13.28
C GLY A 9 -1.16 17.70 -12.44
N VAL A 10 -2.15 16.91 -12.85
CA VAL A 10 -2.47 15.61 -12.25
C VAL A 10 -2.40 14.55 -13.35
N VAL A 11 -1.90 13.38 -12.98
CA VAL A 11 -1.88 12.20 -13.84
C VAL A 11 -2.79 11.17 -13.22
N TYR A 12 -3.83 10.77 -13.93
CA TYR A 12 -4.69 9.65 -13.58
C TYR A 12 -4.20 8.41 -14.30
N LEU A 13 -3.83 7.38 -13.56
CA LEU A 13 -3.55 6.06 -14.10
C LEU A 13 -4.83 5.24 -14.00
N LEU A 14 -5.46 5.00 -15.13
CA LEU A 14 -6.70 4.24 -15.24
C LEU A 14 -6.40 2.85 -15.75
N GLU A 15 -7.06 1.86 -15.18
CA GLU A 15 -6.96 0.47 -15.59
C GLU A 15 -8.33 -0.10 -15.92
N SER A 16 -8.43 -0.78 -17.06
CA SER A 16 -9.63 -1.54 -17.41
C SER A 16 -9.72 -2.80 -16.55
N THR A 17 -10.78 -2.92 -15.77
CA THR A 17 -11.04 -4.14 -14.97
C THR A 17 -11.39 -5.36 -15.82
N VAL A 18 -11.64 -5.18 -17.13
CA VAL A 18 -11.98 -6.25 -18.08
C VAL A 18 -10.77 -6.69 -18.87
N THR A 19 -10.03 -5.74 -19.48
CA THR A 19 -8.90 -6.07 -20.37
C THR A 19 -7.54 -6.00 -19.67
N GLY A 20 -7.44 -5.35 -18.50
CA GLY A 20 -6.17 -5.08 -17.82
C GLY A 20 -5.34 -3.97 -18.49
N GLU A 21 -5.83 -3.36 -19.56
CA GLU A 21 -5.13 -2.25 -20.23
C GLU A 21 -5.08 -1.03 -19.34
N ARG A 22 -3.94 -0.35 -19.36
CA ARG A 22 -3.70 0.87 -18.58
C ARG A 22 -3.50 2.06 -19.48
N ILE A 23 -4.11 3.18 -19.12
CA ILE A 23 -3.93 4.46 -19.78
C ILE A 23 -3.57 5.53 -18.75
N ALA A 24 -2.72 6.48 -19.15
CA ALA A 24 -2.40 7.65 -18.35
C ALA A 24 -3.12 8.86 -18.95
N VAL A 25 -4.05 9.43 -18.18
CA VAL A 25 -4.74 10.68 -18.54
C VAL A 25 -4.07 11.83 -17.79
N ARG A 26 -3.62 12.85 -18.51
CA ARG A 26 -2.98 14.02 -17.93
C ARG A 26 -3.88 15.23 -18.06
N THR A 27 -4.05 15.95 -16.98
CA THR A 27 -4.72 17.25 -16.94
C THR A 27 -3.82 18.26 -16.22
N ALA A 28 -3.99 19.53 -16.53
CA ALA A 28 -3.20 20.59 -15.92
C ALA A 28 -4.00 21.89 -15.84
N THR A 29 -3.69 22.69 -14.83
CA THR A 29 -4.15 24.07 -14.72
C THR A 29 -2.98 25.01 -15.02
N LEU A 30 -3.27 26.09 -15.74
CA LEU A 30 -2.28 27.15 -16.02
C LEU A 30 -2.19 28.18 -14.87
N ASN A 31 -3.24 28.26 -14.05
CA ASN A 31 -3.23 29.10 -12.87
C ASN A 31 -2.50 28.42 -11.73
N ARG A 32 -1.33 28.91 -11.38
CA ARG A 32 -0.50 28.33 -10.32
C ARG A 32 -0.80 28.89 -8.94
N GLU A 33 -1.36 30.09 -8.87
CA GLU A 33 -1.74 30.74 -7.60
C GLU A 33 -3.05 30.15 -7.05
N HIS A 34 -4.00 29.91 -7.93
CA HIS A 34 -5.29 29.27 -7.65
C HIS A 34 -5.49 28.08 -8.58
N PRO A 35 -4.80 26.96 -8.35
CA PRO A 35 -4.89 25.80 -9.23
C PRO A 35 -6.16 25.00 -8.93
N GLU A 36 -7.06 24.93 -9.90
CA GLU A 36 -8.35 24.28 -9.79
C GLU A 36 -8.52 23.24 -10.90
N LEU A 37 -9.09 22.09 -10.57
CA LEU A 37 -9.47 21.02 -11.49
C LEU A 37 -10.83 20.45 -11.05
N PRO A 38 -11.65 19.89 -11.96
CA PRO A 38 -12.83 19.17 -11.57
C PRO A 38 -12.47 17.88 -10.82
N SER A 39 -13.21 17.55 -9.78
CA SER A 39 -13.12 16.26 -9.08
C SER A 39 -13.66 15.14 -9.97
N VAL A 40 -13.11 13.94 -9.77
CA VAL A 40 -13.62 12.69 -10.36
C VAL A 40 -14.05 11.69 -9.28
N SER A 41 -14.21 12.15 -8.05
CA SER A 41 -14.59 11.31 -6.90
C SER A 41 -16.04 10.80 -7.01
N ASP A 42 -16.88 11.44 -7.79
CA ASP A 42 -18.23 11.01 -8.16
C ASP A 42 -18.22 9.80 -9.13
N ILE A 43 -17.13 9.63 -9.89
CA ILE A 43 -16.94 8.51 -10.82
C ILE A 43 -16.19 7.36 -10.13
N TRP A 44 -15.11 7.67 -9.42
CA TRP A 44 -14.25 6.70 -8.74
C TRP A 44 -14.03 7.09 -7.28
N LYS A 45 -14.51 6.27 -6.36
CA LYS A 45 -14.33 6.49 -4.91
C LYS A 45 -12.84 6.54 -4.50
N ALA A 46 -11.97 5.84 -5.23
CA ALA A 46 -10.52 5.92 -5.04
C ALA A 46 -9.96 7.34 -5.20
N ALA A 47 -10.63 8.20 -5.94
CA ALA A 47 -10.20 9.58 -6.16
C ALA A 47 -10.31 10.42 -4.88
N ASP A 48 -11.23 10.13 -3.97
CA ASP A 48 -11.45 10.90 -2.74
C ASP A 48 -10.11 11.14 -1.99
N PHE A 49 -9.51 10.10 -1.45
CA PHE A 49 -8.25 10.27 -0.69
C PHE A 49 -7.08 10.70 -1.56
N ASN A 50 -7.03 10.28 -2.83
CA ASN A 50 -5.95 10.69 -3.74
C ASN A 50 -6.04 12.18 -4.11
N GLU A 51 -7.23 12.74 -4.32
CA GLU A 51 -7.42 14.17 -4.59
C GLU A 51 -7.11 15.00 -3.33
N ARG A 52 -7.51 14.54 -2.15
CA ARG A 52 -7.12 15.15 -0.88
C ARG A 52 -5.60 15.15 -0.67
N GLU A 53 -4.90 14.07 -1.02
CA GLU A 53 -3.43 14.02 -1.00
C GLU A 53 -2.82 15.06 -1.94
N VAL A 54 -3.33 15.17 -3.18
CA VAL A 54 -2.86 16.15 -4.15
C VAL A 54 -3.14 17.59 -3.67
N TYR A 55 -4.30 17.84 -3.10
CA TYR A 55 -4.61 19.12 -2.46
C TYR A 55 -3.63 19.42 -1.34
N ASP A 56 -3.43 18.47 -0.43
CA ASP A 56 -2.61 18.63 0.76
C ASP A 56 -1.16 18.97 0.42
N PHE A 57 -0.58 18.30 -0.56
CA PHE A 57 0.83 18.45 -0.92
C PHE A 57 1.11 19.47 -2.03
N TYR A 58 0.17 19.72 -2.93
CA TYR A 58 0.36 20.59 -4.10
C TYR A 58 -0.59 21.79 -4.15
N GLY A 59 -1.66 21.78 -3.34
CA GLY A 59 -2.65 22.85 -3.29
C GLY A 59 -3.53 22.93 -4.54
N ILE A 60 -3.71 21.83 -5.26
CA ILE A 60 -4.69 21.76 -6.34
C ILE A 60 -6.06 21.52 -5.73
N VAL A 61 -6.98 22.43 -5.95
CA VAL A 61 -8.36 22.35 -5.47
C VAL A 61 -9.20 21.57 -6.45
N PHE A 62 -9.93 20.55 -5.97
CA PHE A 62 -10.80 19.74 -6.80
C PHE A 62 -12.26 20.18 -6.62
N ILE A 63 -12.79 20.87 -7.64
CA ILE A 63 -14.15 21.40 -7.62
C ILE A 63 -15.16 20.25 -7.68
N GLY A 64 -16.13 20.26 -6.75
CA GLY A 64 -17.13 19.20 -6.60
C GLY A 64 -16.68 18.01 -5.74
N HIS A 65 -15.48 18.08 -5.15
CA HIS A 65 -15.04 17.08 -4.17
C HIS A 65 -15.85 17.21 -2.86
N PRO A 66 -16.35 16.11 -2.28
CA PRO A 66 -17.23 16.15 -1.10
C PRO A 66 -16.53 16.59 0.20
N ASP A 67 -15.19 16.42 0.28
CA ASP A 67 -14.42 16.70 1.50
C ASP A 67 -12.96 17.09 1.18
N MET A 68 -12.68 18.37 0.93
CA MET A 68 -11.34 18.88 0.56
C MET A 68 -10.46 19.24 1.77
N ARG A 69 -10.58 18.54 2.89
CA ARG A 69 -9.64 18.71 4.01
C ARG A 69 -8.28 18.11 3.69
N ARG A 70 -7.22 18.60 4.37
CA ARG A 70 -5.90 17.95 4.37
C ARG A 70 -6.01 16.50 4.84
N LEU A 71 -5.15 15.62 4.36
CA LEU A 71 -5.17 14.20 4.69
C LEU A 71 -4.00 13.81 5.61
N TYR A 72 -2.80 14.31 5.35
CA TYR A 72 -1.56 13.96 6.03
C TYR A 72 -0.99 15.09 6.88
N LEU A 73 -1.05 16.32 6.37
CA LEU A 73 -0.51 17.48 7.08
C LEU A 73 -1.54 18.02 8.07
N ARG A 74 -1.04 18.70 9.07
CA ARG A 74 -1.88 19.43 10.04
C ARG A 74 -2.66 20.53 9.31
N ASN A 75 -3.85 20.83 9.80
CA ASN A 75 -4.72 21.86 9.19
C ASN A 75 -4.11 23.28 9.25
N ASP A 76 -3.26 23.53 10.26
CA ASP A 76 -2.52 24.79 10.43
C ASP A 76 -1.20 24.85 9.64
N TRP A 77 -0.90 23.84 8.83
CA TRP A 77 0.30 23.82 7.99
C TRP A 77 0.21 24.89 6.90
N VAL A 78 1.26 25.70 6.79
CA VAL A 78 1.36 26.78 5.79
C VAL A 78 2.10 26.26 4.55
N GLY A 79 1.51 26.49 3.39
CA GLY A 79 2.11 26.12 2.11
C GLY A 79 1.86 24.67 1.67
N TYR A 80 2.56 24.26 0.61
CA TYR A 80 2.41 22.97 -0.08
C TYR A 80 3.79 22.35 -0.33
N PRO A 81 4.24 21.44 0.55
CA PRO A 81 5.66 21.06 0.65
C PRO A 81 6.19 20.29 -0.55
N MET A 82 5.32 19.64 -1.34
CA MET A 82 5.76 18.85 -2.50
C MET A 82 5.98 19.70 -3.76
N ARG A 83 5.53 20.95 -3.77
CA ARG A 83 5.83 21.86 -4.88
C ARG A 83 7.33 22.06 -5.01
N LYS A 84 7.82 22.21 -6.27
CA LYS A 84 9.24 22.46 -6.56
C LYS A 84 9.72 23.85 -6.16
N ASP A 85 8.80 24.80 -6.11
CA ASP A 85 9.02 26.21 -5.72
C ASP A 85 8.63 26.50 -4.27
N ASN A 86 8.31 25.46 -3.50
CA ASN A 86 8.05 25.65 -2.07
C ASN A 86 9.38 25.86 -1.34
N GLU A 87 9.55 27.04 -0.74
CA GLU A 87 10.59 27.26 0.23
C GLU A 87 10.08 26.77 1.58
N PRO A 88 10.86 25.93 2.30
CA PRO A 88 10.46 25.50 3.62
C PRO A 88 10.33 26.73 4.54
N GLU A 89 9.13 27.06 4.95
CA GLU A 89 8.93 28.10 5.94
C GLU A 89 9.61 27.68 7.24
N LYS A 90 10.52 28.55 7.72
CA LYS A 90 11.29 28.31 8.94
C LYS A 90 10.42 28.23 10.20
N ASP A 91 9.16 28.61 10.08
CA ASP A 91 8.23 28.82 11.17
C ASP A 91 7.00 27.90 11.15
N ASN A 92 7.01 26.82 10.36
CA ASN A 92 6.00 25.78 10.56
C ASN A 92 6.25 25.15 11.94
N PRO A 93 5.48 25.52 12.96
CA PRO A 93 5.77 25.09 14.31
C PRO A 93 5.57 23.58 14.43
N LEU A 94 6.59 22.87 14.88
CA LEU A 94 6.44 21.57 15.49
C LEU A 94 5.64 21.74 16.80
N ARG A 95 4.37 22.11 16.71
CA ARG A 95 3.51 22.16 17.88
C ARG A 95 3.07 20.76 18.20
N MET A 96 3.60 20.25 19.28
CA MET A 96 3.14 19.00 19.90
C MET A 96 1.86 19.19 20.74
N ASP A 97 1.44 20.45 20.99
CA ASP A 97 0.38 20.79 21.90
C ASP A 97 -0.85 21.27 21.13
N ASN A 98 -1.98 20.63 21.40
CA ASN A 98 -3.32 20.94 20.89
C ASN A 98 -3.48 20.76 19.38
N GLU A 99 -3.68 19.49 18.96
CA GLU A 99 -4.37 19.20 17.71
C GLU A 99 -5.79 19.78 17.82
N GLU A 100 -6.01 20.95 17.23
CA GLU A 100 -7.36 21.40 16.99
C GLU A 100 -8.01 20.39 16.06
N THR A 101 -8.99 19.69 16.58
CA THR A 101 -9.83 18.79 15.82
C THR A 101 -10.67 19.65 14.90
N VAL A 102 -10.38 19.61 13.58
CA VAL A 102 -11.26 20.26 12.61
C VAL A 102 -12.48 19.36 12.44
N ASP A 103 -13.58 19.80 13.01
CA ASP A 103 -14.87 19.12 12.92
C ASP A 103 -15.71 19.58 11.71
N THR A 104 -15.11 20.41 10.86
CA THR A 104 -15.75 20.92 9.64
C THR A 104 -15.13 20.32 8.41
N THR A 105 -15.96 19.87 7.48
CA THR A 105 -15.58 19.56 6.10
C THR A 105 -15.68 20.83 5.28
N MET A 106 -14.73 21.03 4.32
CA MET A 106 -14.86 22.10 3.35
C MET A 106 -15.43 21.54 2.05
N GLU A 107 -16.67 21.87 1.75
CA GLU A 107 -17.24 21.71 0.41
C GLU A 107 -16.98 23.00 -0.38
N LEU A 108 -16.34 22.88 -1.53
CA LEU A 108 -15.98 24.02 -2.35
C LEU A 108 -16.97 24.16 -3.49
N GLU A 109 -17.76 25.23 -3.45
CA GLU A 109 -18.63 25.65 -4.54
C GLU A 109 -18.02 26.84 -5.29
N LEU A 110 -18.29 26.94 -6.59
CA LEU A 110 -17.95 28.14 -7.36
C LEU A 110 -19.10 29.15 -7.30
N ASN A 111 -18.78 30.37 -6.95
CA ASN A 111 -19.70 31.49 -7.15
C ASN A 111 -19.90 31.76 -8.66
N PRO A 112 -20.98 32.43 -9.07
CA PRO A 112 -21.20 32.79 -10.47
C PRO A 112 -20.11 33.68 -11.09
N ASP A 113 -19.29 34.34 -10.27
CA ASP A 113 -18.16 35.17 -10.68
C ASP A 113 -16.85 34.37 -10.78
N GLY A 114 -16.89 33.04 -10.52
CA GLY A 114 -15.72 32.16 -10.55
C GLY A 114 -14.88 32.16 -9.27
N SER A 115 -15.27 32.91 -8.23
CA SER A 115 -14.62 32.84 -6.93
C SER A 115 -15.06 31.60 -6.15
N ILE A 116 -14.20 31.05 -5.30
CA ILE A 116 -14.50 29.89 -4.47
C ILE A 116 -15.35 30.34 -3.28
N LYS A 117 -16.47 29.66 -3.10
CA LYS A 117 -17.30 29.75 -1.88
C LYS A 117 -17.05 28.51 -1.04
N ASN A 118 -16.41 28.71 0.10
CA ASN A 118 -16.28 27.68 1.10
C ASN A 118 -17.62 27.48 1.80
N LYS A 119 -18.18 26.30 1.74
CA LYS A 119 -19.29 25.87 2.57
C LYS A 119 -18.72 24.94 3.63
N GLU A 120 -18.57 25.46 4.82
CA GLU A 120 -18.20 24.64 5.97
C GLU A 120 -19.40 23.78 6.36
N MET A 121 -19.21 22.48 6.35
CA MET A 121 -20.18 21.54 6.92
C MET A 121 -19.55 20.89 8.14
N GLN A 122 -20.30 20.79 9.21
CA GLN A 122 -19.88 20.02 10.37
C GLN A 122 -19.71 18.54 10.01
N LEU A 123 -18.54 17.98 10.30
CA LEU A 123 -18.26 16.56 10.07
C LEU A 123 -19.09 15.69 11.02
N PHE A 124 -19.22 16.13 12.26
CA PHE A 124 -20.04 15.51 13.30
C PHE A 124 -21.02 16.52 13.84
N GLY A 125 -22.25 16.10 14.11
CA GLY A 125 -23.27 16.95 14.74
C GLY A 125 -22.97 17.22 16.22
N ASP A 126 -23.48 18.33 16.76
CA ASP A 126 -23.24 18.74 18.16
C ASP A 126 -23.75 17.70 19.19
N GLU A 127 -24.72 16.87 18.81
CA GLU A 127 -25.28 15.81 19.66
C GLU A 127 -24.70 14.43 19.38
N GLU A 128 -23.77 14.30 18.41
CA GLU A 128 -23.13 13.02 18.10
C GLU A 128 -22.10 12.65 19.16
N TYR A 129 -22.13 11.37 19.58
CA TYR A 129 -21.12 10.84 20.50
C TYR A 129 -19.91 10.35 19.69
N VAL A 130 -18.82 11.11 19.70
CA VAL A 130 -17.60 10.84 18.95
C VAL A 130 -16.52 10.26 19.86
N VAL A 131 -16.00 9.09 19.48
CA VAL A 131 -14.88 8.41 20.18
C VAL A 131 -13.64 8.42 19.30
N ASN A 132 -12.48 8.72 19.88
CA ASN A 132 -11.19 8.60 19.23
C ASN A 132 -10.58 7.22 19.48
N ILE A 133 -10.22 6.50 18.41
CA ILE A 133 -9.47 5.24 18.45
C ILE A 133 -8.12 5.49 17.81
N GLY A 134 -7.03 5.28 18.57
CA GLY A 134 -5.68 5.70 18.19
C GLY A 134 -5.42 7.18 18.55
N PRO A 135 -4.26 7.74 18.14
CA PRO A 135 -3.26 7.20 17.22
C PRO A 135 -2.24 6.23 17.83
N GLN A 136 -2.60 5.46 18.80
CA GLN A 136 -1.71 4.57 19.54
C GLN A 136 -1.73 3.14 18.99
N HIS A 137 -0.58 2.63 18.55
CA HIS A 137 -0.37 1.21 18.30
C HIS A 137 -0.54 0.38 19.60
N PRO A 138 -1.17 -0.82 19.61
CA PRO A 138 -1.54 -1.64 18.45
C PRO A 138 -3.00 -1.45 17.97
N ALA A 139 -3.81 -0.63 18.61
CA ALA A 139 -5.25 -0.53 18.36
C ALA A 139 -5.62 -0.23 16.87
N THR A 140 -4.71 0.38 16.11
CA THR A 140 -4.92 0.79 14.72
C THR A 140 -3.90 0.15 13.76
N HIS A 141 -3.21 -0.93 14.16
CA HIS A 141 -2.16 -1.58 13.35
C HIS A 141 -1.08 -0.61 12.85
N GLY A 142 -0.75 0.37 13.66
CA GLY A 142 0.19 1.45 13.38
C GLY A 142 -0.20 2.71 14.12
N VAL A 143 0.22 3.87 13.62
CA VAL A 143 -0.07 5.18 14.22
C VAL A 143 -1.06 5.92 13.33
N MET A 144 -2.34 5.64 13.50
CA MET A 144 -3.45 6.24 12.78
C MET A 144 -4.61 6.48 13.75
N ARG A 145 -5.39 7.54 13.53
CA ARG A 145 -6.54 7.87 14.35
C ARG A 145 -7.83 7.69 13.56
N PHE A 146 -8.77 7.00 14.17
CA PHE A 146 -10.16 6.97 13.73
C PHE A 146 -11.01 7.80 14.69
N ARG A 147 -11.72 8.78 14.16
CA ARG A 147 -12.80 9.44 14.88
C ARG A 147 -14.10 8.74 14.50
N VAL A 148 -14.76 8.16 15.47
CA VAL A 148 -15.92 7.28 15.26
C VAL A 148 -17.14 7.88 15.91
N SER A 149 -18.14 8.24 15.12
CA SER A 149 -19.46 8.63 15.61
C SER A 149 -20.27 7.38 15.92
N LEU A 150 -20.88 7.35 17.09
CA LEU A 150 -21.61 6.20 17.62
C LEU A 150 -23.05 6.54 17.95
N GLU A 151 -23.95 5.65 17.55
CA GLU A 151 -25.31 5.56 18.05
C GLU A 151 -25.40 4.32 18.97
N GLY A 152 -25.24 4.57 20.29
CA GLY A 152 -25.02 3.49 21.26
C GLY A 152 -23.69 2.78 21.03
N GLU A 153 -23.74 1.50 20.62
CA GLU A 153 -22.54 0.70 20.26
C GLU A 153 -22.35 0.60 18.74
N ILE A 154 -23.26 1.18 17.97
CA ILE A 154 -23.26 1.07 16.51
C ILE A 154 -22.53 2.25 15.90
N ILE A 155 -21.69 1.97 14.93
CA ILE A 155 -20.93 2.96 14.17
C ILE A 155 -21.86 3.62 13.13
N ASP A 156 -22.01 4.94 13.21
CA ASP A 156 -22.68 5.71 12.16
C ASP A 156 -21.67 6.21 11.11
N LYS A 157 -20.56 6.78 11.57
CA LYS A 157 -19.54 7.36 10.67
C LYS A 157 -18.15 7.19 11.23
N ILE A 158 -17.16 7.01 10.34
CA ILE A 158 -15.73 7.01 10.68
C ILE A 158 -15.00 8.03 9.82
N ASP A 159 -14.22 8.87 10.48
CA ASP A 159 -13.22 9.74 9.85
C ASP A 159 -11.83 9.20 10.15
N ALA A 160 -11.10 8.82 9.09
CA ALA A 160 -9.75 8.29 9.19
C ALA A 160 -8.73 9.42 9.05
N ASN A 161 -7.89 9.61 10.07
CA ASN A 161 -6.82 10.59 10.06
C ASN A 161 -5.48 9.90 9.91
N CYS A 162 -4.84 10.12 8.76
CA CYS A 162 -3.51 9.66 8.39
C CYS A 162 -2.46 10.74 8.70
N GLY A 163 -1.18 10.45 8.46
CA GLY A 163 -0.11 11.43 8.49
C GLY A 163 0.76 11.45 9.76
N TYR A 164 0.38 10.73 10.82
CA TYR A 164 1.14 10.72 12.08
C TYR A 164 2.59 10.24 11.94
N ILE A 165 2.84 9.39 10.95
CA ILE A 165 4.19 8.90 10.63
C ILE A 165 4.61 9.27 9.20
N HIS A 166 4.01 10.34 8.63
CA HIS A 166 4.44 10.86 7.34
C HIS A 166 5.87 11.40 7.42
N ARG A 167 6.72 10.90 6.55
CA ARG A 167 8.17 11.18 6.54
C ARG A 167 8.64 11.94 5.31
N GLY A 168 7.74 12.26 4.39
CA GLY A 168 8.07 12.94 3.13
C GLY A 168 8.97 12.12 2.21
N ILE A 169 8.79 10.79 2.18
CA ILE A 169 9.66 9.86 1.45
C ILE A 169 9.74 10.24 -0.03
N GLU A 170 8.61 10.55 -0.65
CA GLU A 170 8.56 10.93 -2.06
C GLU A 170 9.31 12.25 -2.33
N LYS A 171 9.26 13.20 -1.41
CA LYS A 171 10.03 14.45 -1.50
C LYS A 171 11.53 14.21 -1.32
N MET A 172 11.91 13.35 -0.37
CA MET A 172 13.32 12.97 -0.20
C MET A 172 13.88 12.30 -1.44
N CYS A 173 13.10 11.46 -2.13
CA CYS A 173 13.52 10.80 -3.35
C CYS A 173 13.94 11.80 -4.45
N GLU A 174 13.38 13.00 -4.49
CA GLU A 174 13.74 14.02 -5.47
C GLU A 174 15.17 14.56 -5.30
N SER A 175 15.76 14.42 -4.12
CA SER A 175 17.13 14.85 -3.80
C SER A 175 18.15 13.71 -3.76
N LEU A 176 17.71 12.47 -3.93
CA LEU A 176 18.52 11.26 -3.88
C LEU A 176 18.76 10.69 -5.26
N THR A 177 19.92 10.06 -5.46
CA THR A 177 20.19 9.28 -6.68
C THR A 177 19.33 8.02 -6.71
N TYR A 178 19.06 7.49 -7.90
CA TYR A 178 18.23 6.28 -8.05
C TYR A 178 18.65 5.11 -7.13
N PRO A 179 19.95 4.76 -6.98
CA PRO A 179 20.34 3.72 -6.03
C PRO A 179 20.04 4.07 -4.57
N GLN A 180 20.10 5.35 -4.20
CA GLN A 180 19.82 5.80 -2.82
C GLN A 180 18.32 5.74 -2.50
N THR A 181 17.45 5.97 -3.48
CA THR A 181 15.99 5.88 -3.28
C THR A 181 15.54 4.49 -2.90
N LEU A 182 16.27 3.45 -3.32
CA LEU A 182 15.96 2.07 -2.98
C LEU A 182 15.89 1.81 -1.47
N ALA A 183 16.73 2.50 -0.67
CA ALA A 183 16.73 2.32 0.78
C ALA A 183 15.44 2.81 1.46
N LEU A 184 14.68 3.69 0.81
CA LEU A 184 13.44 4.23 1.35
C LEU A 184 12.24 3.30 1.12
N THR A 185 12.24 2.53 0.03
CA THR A 185 11.11 1.67 -0.34
C THR A 185 10.87 0.53 0.63
N ASP A 186 11.93 -0.05 1.19
CA ASP A 186 11.83 -1.14 2.17
C ASP A 186 11.10 -0.71 3.45
N ARG A 187 10.97 0.60 3.69
CA ARG A 187 10.37 1.21 4.89
C ARG A 187 8.95 1.71 4.69
N LEU A 188 8.37 1.48 3.52
CA LEU A 188 6.95 1.74 3.24
C LEU A 188 6.12 0.61 3.86
N ASP A 189 5.71 -0.39 3.11
CA ASP A 189 5.23 -1.63 3.68
C ASP A 189 6.45 -2.48 4.10
N TYR A 190 6.85 -2.40 5.37
CA TYR A 190 8.02 -3.13 5.87
C TYR A 190 7.81 -4.66 5.91
N LEU A 191 6.58 -5.13 5.78
CA LEU A 191 6.23 -6.55 5.66
C LEU A 191 6.17 -7.02 4.19
N GLY A 192 6.35 -6.10 3.25
CA GLY A 192 6.50 -6.32 1.82
C GLY A 192 7.78 -5.68 1.28
N ALA A 193 8.81 -5.50 2.13
CA ALA A 193 10.02 -4.76 1.81
C ALA A 193 10.68 -5.22 0.50
N HIS A 194 10.77 -6.53 0.29
CA HIS A 194 11.35 -7.12 -0.90
C HIS A 194 10.53 -6.80 -2.16
N GLN A 195 9.20 -6.91 -2.06
CA GLN A 195 8.25 -6.64 -3.14
C GLN A 195 8.25 -5.14 -3.52
N ASN A 196 8.22 -4.24 -2.53
CA ASN A 196 8.27 -2.79 -2.78
C ASN A 196 9.53 -2.38 -3.54
N ARG A 197 10.66 -2.89 -3.09
CA ARG A 197 11.97 -2.62 -3.71
C ARG A 197 12.07 -3.25 -5.09
N HIS A 198 11.49 -4.43 -5.29
CA HIS A 198 11.39 -5.08 -6.60
C HIS A 198 10.63 -4.19 -7.60
N ALA A 199 9.49 -3.62 -7.20
CA ALA A 199 8.72 -2.70 -8.05
C ALA A 199 9.55 -1.49 -8.50
N LEU A 200 10.31 -0.86 -7.59
CA LEU A 200 11.16 0.27 -7.94
C LEU A 200 12.32 -0.13 -8.86
N CYS A 201 12.99 -1.27 -8.59
CA CYS A 201 14.03 -1.79 -9.47
C CYS A 201 13.48 -2.06 -10.87
N MET A 202 12.35 -2.75 -10.98
CA MET A 202 11.69 -3.02 -12.27
C MET A 202 11.33 -1.73 -13.02
N CYS A 203 10.81 -0.72 -12.31
CA CYS A 203 10.46 0.56 -12.94
C CYS A 203 11.69 1.25 -13.56
N ILE A 204 12.80 1.29 -12.83
CA ILE A 204 14.06 1.88 -13.29
C ILE A 204 14.69 1.03 -14.41
N GLU A 205 14.73 -0.28 -14.26
CA GLU A 205 15.26 -1.23 -15.26
C GLU A 205 14.48 -1.09 -16.59
N LYS A 206 13.15 -1.09 -16.52
CA LYS A 206 12.28 -0.85 -17.68
C LYS A 206 12.58 0.50 -18.35
N ALA A 207 12.72 1.56 -17.57
CA ALA A 207 13.02 2.90 -18.07
C ALA A 207 14.39 2.98 -18.78
N MET A 208 15.35 2.21 -18.31
CA MET A 208 16.71 2.17 -18.87
C MET A 208 16.89 1.12 -19.99
N GLY A 209 15.89 0.25 -20.20
CA GLY A 209 16.00 -0.88 -21.13
C GLY A 209 17.03 -1.92 -20.64
N VAL A 210 17.18 -2.09 -19.34
CA VAL A 210 18.06 -3.10 -18.73
C VAL A 210 17.28 -4.39 -18.56
N GLU A 211 17.77 -5.45 -19.19
CA GLU A 211 17.28 -6.81 -19.00
C GLU A 211 18.12 -7.49 -17.93
N VAL A 212 17.48 -7.95 -16.88
CA VAL A 212 18.15 -8.73 -15.82
C VAL A 212 18.22 -10.21 -16.20
N SER A 213 19.26 -10.90 -15.73
CA SER A 213 19.43 -12.32 -16.01
C SER A 213 18.24 -13.15 -15.52
N GLU A 214 18.02 -14.29 -16.16
CA GLU A 214 16.96 -15.23 -15.75
C GLU A 214 17.20 -15.70 -14.30
N ARG A 215 18.43 -15.91 -13.90
CA ARG A 215 18.80 -16.23 -12.50
C ARG A 215 18.24 -15.21 -11.53
N VAL A 216 18.42 -13.91 -11.81
CA VAL A 216 17.91 -12.82 -10.96
C VAL A 216 16.38 -12.87 -10.87
N GLN A 217 15.70 -13.12 -11.99
CA GLN A 217 14.24 -13.20 -12.02
C GLN A 217 13.72 -14.35 -11.14
N TYR A 218 14.38 -15.52 -11.18
CA TYR A 218 14.05 -16.66 -10.30
C TYR A 218 14.26 -16.32 -8.83
N ILE A 219 15.43 -15.75 -8.49
CA ILE A 219 15.76 -15.38 -7.12
C ILE A 219 14.73 -14.36 -6.58
N ARG A 220 14.44 -13.29 -7.34
CA ARG A 220 13.47 -12.26 -6.95
C ARG A 220 12.08 -12.86 -6.71
N THR A 221 11.63 -13.76 -7.59
CA THR A 221 10.31 -14.40 -7.44
C THR A 221 10.24 -15.29 -6.20
N ILE A 222 11.27 -16.10 -5.94
CA ILE A 222 11.32 -16.94 -4.73
C ILE A 222 11.30 -16.07 -3.47
N MET A 223 12.08 -14.98 -3.46
CA MET A 223 12.15 -14.08 -2.31
C MET A 223 10.83 -13.30 -2.11
N ASP A 224 10.17 -12.89 -3.19
CA ASP A 224 8.85 -12.24 -3.12
C ASP A 224 7.79 -13.17 -2.51
N GLU A 225 7.81 -14.45 -2.88
CA GLU A 225 6.86 -15.43 -2.35
C GLU A 225 7.19 -15.85 -0.91
N LEU A 226 8.46 -15.95 -0.53
CA LEU A 226 8.86 -16.12 0.88
C LEU A 226 8.41 -14.93 1.73
N GLN A 227 8.56 -13.70 1.22
CA GLN A 227 8.08 -12.49 1.89
C GLN A 227 6.56 -12.46 2.01
N ARG A 228 5.84 -12.95 1.00
CA ARG A 228 4.37 -13.07 1.08
C ARG A 228 3.94 -14.03 2.18
N ILE A 229 4.59 -15.18 2.29
CA ILE A 229 4.33 -16.14 3.38
C ILE A 229 4.65 -15.50 4.72
N ASP A 230 5.81 -14.87 4.86
CA ASP A 230 6.24 -14.14 6.06
C ASP A 230 5.19 -13.11 6.51
N SER A 231 4.69 -12.34 5.57
CA SER A 231 3.65 -11.34 5.79
C SER A 231 2.31 -11.95 6.23
N HIS A 232 1.89 -13.03 5.59
CA HIS A 232 0.62 -13.69 5.93
C HIS A 232 0.67 -14.43 7.27
N LEU A 233 1.83 -14.95 7.67
CA LEU A 233 2.02 -15.50 9.02
C LEU A 233 1.94 -14.42 10.10
N LEU A 234 2.49 -13.23 9.82
CA LEU A 234 2.33 -12.08 10.74
C LEU A 234 0.88 -11.59 10.77
N PHE A 235 0.23 -11.47 9.63
CA PHE A 235 -1.19 -11.13 9.55
C PHE A 235 -2.06 -12.06 10.40
N TYR A 236 -1.87 -13.39 10.24
CA TYR A 236 -2.54 -14.40 11.05
C TYR A 236 -2.33 -14.15 12.54
N SER A 237 -1.08 -13.92 12.93
CA SER A 237 -0.71 -13.69 14.32
C SER A 237 -1.38 -12.45 14.91
N CYS A 238 -1.29 -11.32 14.23
CA CYS A 238 -1.87 -10.06 14.70
C CYS A 238 -3.40 -10.15 14.80
N LEU A 239 -4.07 -10.70 13.78
CA LEU A 239 -5.52 -10.89 13.79
C LEU A 239 -5.95 -11.81 14.95
N ALA A 240 -5.20 -12.90 15.19
CA ALA A 240 -5.48 -13.82 16.29
C ALA A 240 -5.34 -13.11 17.65
N MET A 241 -4.30 -12.28 17.82
CA MET A 241 -4.10 -11.47 19.03
C MET A 241 -5.24 -10.48 19.24
N ASP A 242 -5.66 -9.79 18.20
CA ASP A 242 -6.76 -8.81 18.26
C ASP A 242 -8.10 -9.44 18.70
N LEU A 243 -8.29 -10.71 18.36
CA LEU A 243 -9.44 -11.49 18.77
C LEU A 243 -9.22 -12.27 20.09
N GLY A 244 -8.09 -12.05 20.77
CA GLY A 244 -7.77 -12.64 22.07
C GLY A 244 -7.15 -14.05 22.03
N ALA A 245 -6.78 -14.55 20.84
CA ALA A 245 -6.21 -15.89 20.67
C ALA A 245 -4.67 -15.88 20.74
N LEU A 246 -4.09 -15.61 21.93
CA LEU A 246 -2.65 -15.46 22.11
C LEU A 246 -1.83 -16.70 21.72
N THR A 247 -2.34 -17.91 21.88
CA THR A 247 -1.63 -19.13 21.46
C THR A 247 -1.43 -19.13 19.94
N ALA A 248 -2.46 -18.79 19.18
CA ALA A 248 -2.38 -18.67 17.73
C ALA A 248 -1.37 -17.59 17.29
N PHE A 249 -1.35 -16.46 18.01
CA PHE A 249 -0.34 -15.41 17.79
C PHE A 249 1.09 -15.97 17.84
N PHE A 250 1.44 -16.72 18.88
CA PHE A 250 2.79 -17.28 19.03
C PHE A 250 3.13 -18.31 17.95
N TYR A 251 2.16 -19.06 17.45
CA TYR A 251 2.42 -20.05 16.39
C TYR A 251 2.87 -19.38 15.10
N GLY A 252 2.21 -18.30 14.68
CA GLY A 252 2.63 -17.58 13.48
C GLY A 252 4.03 -16.98 13.61
N PHE A 253 4.37 -16.40 14.76
CA PHE A 253 5.73 -15.89 15.00
C PHE A 253 6.78 -16.99 15.04
N ARG A 254 6.49 -18.14 15.66
CA ARG A 254 7.38 -19.31 15.68
C ARG A 254 7.81 -19.74 14.28
N ASP A 255 6.85 -19.79 13.36
CA ASP A 255 7.10 -20.33 12.02
C ASP A 255 7.64 -19.27 11.07
N ARG A 256 7.28 -18.01 11.29
CA ARG A 256 7.85 -16.85 10.64
C ARG A 256 9.37 -16.76 10.85
N GLU A 257 9.88 -17.04 12.04
CA GLU A 257 11.30 -17.01 12.35
C GLU A 257 12.16 -17.85 11.39
N LYS A 258 11.63 -18.96 10.87
CA LYS A 258 12.35 -19.80 9.91
C LYS A 258 12.60 -19.08 8.57
N ILE A 259 11.66 -18.23 8.14
CA ILE A 259 11.83 -17.41 6.95
C ILE A 259 12.84 -16.29 7.22
N LEU A 260 12.73 -15.66 8.39
CA LEU A 260 13.67 -14.60 8.78
C LEU A 260 15.12 -15.10 8.86
N ASP A 261 15.34 -16.35 9.29
CA ASP A 261 16.67 -16.98 9.28
C ASP A 261 17.20 -17.18 7.83
N ILE A 262 16.32 -17.52 6.88
CA ILE A 262 16.67 -17.62 5.46
C ILE A 262 17.03 -16.24 4.90
N PHE A 263 16.27 -15.20 5.25
CA PHE A 263 16.54 -13.82 4.85
C PHE A 263 17.86 -13.31 5.44
N GLU A 264 18.10 -13.52 6.73
CA GLU A 264 19.33 -13.11 7.40
C GLU A 264 20.57 -13.69 6.73
N GLU A 265 20.58 -14.99 6.42
CA GLU A 265 21.71 -15.63 5.77
C GLU A 265 21.93 -15.19 4.33
N THR A 266 20.85 -14.87 3.60
CA THR A 266 20.93 -14.54 2.18
C THR A 266 21.10 -13.04 1.94
N CYS A 267 20.38 -12.22 2.72
CA CYS A 267 20.29 -10.77 2.52
C CYS A 267 21.07 -9.97 3.58
N GLY A 268 21.46 -10.60 4.70
CA GLY A 268 22.08 -9.91 5.84
C GLY A 268 21.09 -9.13 6.72
N GLY A 269 19.79 -9.22 6.44
CA GLY A 269 18.72 -8.56 7.20
C GLY A 269 17.53 -9.46 7.37
N ARG A 270 16.76 -9.24 8.45
CA ARG A 270 15.58 -10.04 8.80
C ARG A 270 14.28 -9.40 8.33
N LEU A 271 14.20 -8.06 8.32
CA LEU A 271 13.00 -7.29 8.01
C LEU A 271 13.24 -6.28 6.88
N ILE A 272 14.28 -5.46 6.98
CA ILE A 272 14.70 -4.48 5.98
C ILE A 272 15.93 -5.05 5.27
N MET A 273 15.69 -5.77 4.19
CA MET A 273 16.71 -6.63 3.59
C MET A 273 17.65 -5.92 2.63
N ASN A 274 17.24 -4.82 2.00
CA ASN A 274 18.01 -4.10 0.99
C ASN A 274 18.58 -4.99 -0.14
N TYR A 275 17.89 -6.06 -0.49
CA TYR A 275 18.44 -7.13 -1.32
C TYR A 275 18.32 -6.87 -2.83
N ASN A 276 17.14 -6.47 -3.33
CA ASN A 276 16.97 -6.09 -4.73
C ASN A 276 17.76 -4.82 -5.04
N THR A 277 18.51 -4.82 -6.15
CA THR A 277 19.25 -3.66 -6.65
C THR A 277 18.94 -3.47 -8.14
N ILE A 278 19.24 -2.29 -8.68
CA ILE A 278 19.05 -2.03 -10.10
C ILE A 278 20.03 -2.91 -10.88
N GLY A 279 19.49 -3.77 -11.75
CA GLY A 279 20.25 -4.74 -12.54
C GLY A 279 20.45 -6.10 -11.86
N GLY A 280 19.87 -6.35 -10.67
CA GLY A 280 19.99 -7.65 -10.03
C GLY A 280 19.69 -7.69 -8.54
N VAL A 281 20.50 -8.43 -7.79
CA VAL A 281 20.44 -8.55 -6.33
C VAL A 281 21.79 -8.24 -5.71
N GLN A 282 21.80 -7.86 -4.43
CA GLN A 282 23.00 -7.39 -3.71
C GLN A 282 24.11 -8.45 -3.62
N ALA A 283 23.71 -9.70 -3.45
CA ALA A 283 24.59 -10.85 -3.37
C ALA A 283 23.88 -12.07 -3.95
N ASP A 284 24.62 -13.09 -4.33
CA ASP A 284 24.02 -14.36 -4.73
C ASP A 284 23.38 -15.07 -3.52
N ILE A 285 22.51 -16.04 -3.79
CA ILE A 285 21.87 -16.85 -2.74
C ILE A 285 22.93 -17.53 -1.88
N ALA A 286 22.66 -17.60 -0.56
CA ALA A 286 23.55 -18.27 0.39
C ALA A 286 23.73 -19.77 0.02
N PRO A 287 24.89 -20.38 0.29
CA PRO A 287 25.14 -21.80 -0.04
C PRO A 287 24.10 -22.76 0.54
N GLY A 288 23.47 -22.41 1.68
CA GLY A 288 22.42 -23.19 2.33
C GLY A 288 21.01 -22.88 1.89
N PHE A 289 20.80 -21.86 1.06
CA PHE A 289 19.48 -21.32 0.71
C PHE A 289 18.51 -22.39 0.16
N VAL A 290 18.91 -23.06 -0.93
CA VAL A 290 18.08 -24.09 -1.57
C VAL A 290 17.69 -25.18 -0.58
N LYS A 291 18.64 -25.66 0.23
CA LYS A 291 18.39 -26.70 1.23
C LYS A 291 17.37 -26.24 2.27
N LYS A 292 17.56 -25.06 2.84
CA LYS A 292 16.66 -24.52 3.89
C LYS A 292 15.24 -24.26 3.36
N VAL A 293 15.12 -23.70 2.17
CA VAL A 293 13.81 -23.49 1.54
C VAL A 293 13.12 -24.83 1.27
N LYS A 294 13.84 -25.83 0.79
CA LYS A 294 13.29 -27.18 0.57
C LYS A 294 12.89 -27.91 1.85
N GLU A 295 13.55 -27.65 2.95
CA GLU A 295 13.17 -28.15 4.28
C GLU A 295 11.96 -27.38 4.85
N PHE A 296 11.86 -26.08 4.57
CA PHE A 296 10.78 -25.22 5.04
C PHE A 296 9.42 -25.54 4.37
N ILE A 297 9.41 -25.83 3.07
CA ILE A 297 8.16 -26.10 2.32
C ILE A 297 7.33 -27.23 2.97
N PRO A 298 7.83 -28.47 3.13
CA PRO A 298 7.08 -29.54 3.74
C PRO A 298 6.79 -29.29 5.23
N TYR A 299 7.69 -28.61 5.91
CA TYR A 299 7.48 -28.22 7.31
C TYR A 299 6.23 -27.34 7.45
N LEU A 300 6.16 -26.20 6.74
CA LEU A 300 5.02 -25.30 6.84
C LEU A 300 3.74 -25.97 6.35
N ARG A 301 3.78 -26.67 5.23
CA ARG A 301 2.63 -27.43 4.71
C ARG A 301 2.10 -28.44 5.73
N GLY A 302 3.00 -29.09 6.47
CA GLY A 302 2.64 -30.08 7.48
C GLY A 302 1.99 -29.50 8.73
N ILE A 303 2.35 -28.27 9.10
CA ILE A 303 1.83 -27.63 10.35
C ILE A 303 0.64 -26.70 10.12
N LEU A 304 0.27 -26.39 8.87
CA LEU A 304 -0.87 -25.49 8.61
C LEU A 304 -2.18 -25.98 9.23
N HIS A 305 -2.33 -27.30 9.46
CA HIS A 305 -3.49 -27.82 10.17
C HIS A 305 -3.59 -27.28 11.61
N GLU A 306 -2.46 -27.02 12.30
CA GLU A 306 -2.47 -26.42 13.64
C GLU A 306 -3.14 -25.04 13.64
N TYR A 307 -2.89 -24.25 12.59
CA TYR A 307 -3.52 -22.93 12.42
C TYR A 307 -5.03 -23.04 12.23
N HIS A 308 -5.45 -24.05 11.47
CA HIS A 308 -6.87 -24.32 11.26
C HIS A 308 -7.55 -24.85 12.51
N ASP A 309 -6.91 -25.72 13.25
CA ASP A 309 -7.46 -26.28 14.50
C ASP A 309 -7.59 -25.21 15.60
N VAL A 310 -6.57 -24.37 15.76
CA VAL A 310 -6.53 -23.39 16.86
C VAL A 310 -7.38 -22.15 16.57
N PHE A 311 -7.44 -21.67 15.32
CA PHE A 311 -8.10 -20.41 14.99
C PHE A 311 -9.22 -20.55 13.96
N THR A 312 -8.99 -21.15 12.80
CA THR A 312 -10.01 -21.27 11.75
C THR A 312 -11.21 -22.10 12.22
N GLY A 313 -10.96 -23.20 12.95
CA GLY A 313 -11.98 -24.05 13.55
C GLY A 313 -12.67 -23.45 14.79
N ASN A 314 -12.16 -22.35 15.32
CA ASN A 314 -12.69 -21.72 16.53
C ASN A 314 -14.00 -20.99 16.22
N ILE A 315 -15.07 -21.36 16.93
CA ILE A 315 -16.41 -20.78 16.74
C ILE A 315 -16.43 -19.28 17.03
N ILE A 316 -15.63 -18.81 18.00
CA ILE A 316 -15.55 -17.39 18.36
C ILE A 316 -14.93 -16.59 17.21
N ALA A 317 -13.82 -17.07 16.64
CA ALA A 317 -13.19 -16.44 15.48
C ALA A 317 -14.16 -16.37 14.29
N GLN A 318 -14.87 -17.45 14.02
CA GLN A 318 -15.88 -17.50 12.96
C GLN A 318 -17.02 -16.51 13.20
N GLN A 319 -17.55 -16.42 14.42
CA GLN A 319 -18.63 -15.49 14.76
C GLN A 319 -18.20 -14.01 14.71
N ARG A 320 -16.92 -13.73 15.00
CA ARG A 320 -16.36 -12.37 14.95
C ARG A 320 -15.99 -11.91 13.54
N LEU A 321 -15.87 -12.81 12.57
CA LEU A 321 -15.39 -12.49 11.23
C LEU A 321 -16.43 -12.72 10.12
N LYS A 322 -17.31 -13.73 10.27
CA LYS A 322 -18.33 -14.04 9.25
C LYS A 322 -19.41 -12.98 9.20
N GLY A 323 -19.68 -12.47 8.01
CA GLY A 323 -20.70 -11.44 7.78
C GLY A 323 -20.33 -10.06 8.34
N VAL A 324 -19.10 -9.84 8.76
CA VAL A 324 -18.62 -8.59 9.36
C VAL A 324 -17.75 -7.83 8.36
N GLY A 325 -18.00 -6.53 8.19
CA GLY A 325 -17.24 -5.65 7.32
C GLY A 325 -17.29 -6.06 5.86
N ILE A 326 -18.48 -6.25 5.33
CA ILE A 326 -18.71 -6.68 3.93
C ILE A 326 -18.34 -5.54 2.99
N LEU A 327 -17.44 -5.83 2.05
CA LEU A 327 -17.11 -4.97 0.92
C LEU A 327 -17.66 -5.60 -0.36
N SER A 328 -18.55 -4.90 -1.07
CA SER A 328 -19.06 -5.38 -2.35
C SER A 328 -17.95 -5.40 -3.41
N ARG A 329 -18.15 -6.19 -4.48
CA ARG A 329 -17.21 -6.21 -5.61
C ARG A 329 -17.14 -4.84 -6.29
N GLU A 330 -18.27 -4.19 -6.43
CA GLU A 330 -18.41 -2.86 -7.03
C GLU A 330 -17.65 -1.82 -6.21
N ASP A 331 -17.77 -1.85 -4.89
CA ASP A 331 -17.04 -0.96 -4.00
C ASP A 331 -15.53 -1.28 -3.97
N ALA A 332 -15.14 -2.56 -3.97
CA ALA A 332 -13.74 -2.93 -4.05
C ALA A 332 -13.06 -2.33 -5.29
N ILE A 333 -13.74 -2.38 -6.44
CA ILE A 333 -13.27 -1.78 -7.69
C ILE A 333 -13.28 -0.25 -7.59
N ALA A 334 -14.37 0.35 -7.10
CA ALA A 334 -14.53 1.80 -7.01
C ALA A 334 -13.48 2.46 -6.10
N PHE A 335 -13.12 1.80 -5.00
CA PHE A 335 -12.04 2.24 -4.09
C PHE A 335 -10.64 1.83 -4.55
N GLY A 336 -10.52 0.95 -5.56
CA GLY A 336 -9.23 0.39 -5.96
C GLY A 336 -8.59 -0.51 -4.88
N ALA A 337 -9.41 -1.15 -4.04
CA ALA A 337 -8.98 -2.05 -2.98
C ALA A 337 -8.56 -3.41 -3.56
N THR A 338 -7.32 -3.50 -4.02
CA THR A 338 -6.72 -4.69 -4.64
C THR A 338 -6.29 -5.74 -3.60
N GLY A 339 -5.56 -6.74 -4.04
CA GLY A 339 -4.99 -7.79 -3.18
C GLY A 339 -6.03 -8.73 -2.60
N GLY A 340 -5.71 -9.34 -1.45
CA GLY A 340 -6.60 -10.26 -0.75
C GLY A 340 -7.97 -9.66 -0.40
N THR A 341 -8.06 -8.34 -0.21
CA THR A 341 -9.33 -7.64 0.05
C THR A 341 -10.22 -7.59 -1.18
N GLY A 342 -9.68 -7.21 -2.34
CA GLY A 342 -10.44 -7.20 -3.60
C GLY A 342 -10.85 -8.62 -4.03
N ARG A 343 -9.93 -9.58 -3.90
CA ARG A 343 -10.21 -10.98 -4.22
C ARG A 343 -11.25 -11.61 -3.28
N ALA A 344 -11.33 -11.16 -2.02
CA ALA A 344 -12.39 -11.58 -1.09
C ALA A 344 -13.79 -11.12 -1.53
N SER A 345 -13.86 -10.04 -2.31
CA SER A 345 -15.07 -9.46 -2.87
C SER A 345 -15.38 -9.96 -4.30
N GLY A 346 -14.68 -10.96 -4.80
CA GLY A 346 -14.92 -11.52 -6.14
C GLY A 346 -14.22 -10.78 -7.28
N TRP A 347 -13.28 -9.90 -7.00
CA TRP A 347 -12.52 -9.19 -8.03
C TRP A 347 -11.18 -9.87 -8.30
N ALA A 348 -11.04 -10.46 -9.50
CA ALA A 348 -9.77 -10.99 -9.99
C ALA A 348 -8.82 -9.82 -10.31
N CYS A 349 -7.91 -9.52 -9.39
CA CYS A 349 -7.04 -8.34 -9.48
C CYS A 349 -5.55 -8.65 -9.25
N ASP A 350 -5.16 -9.92 -9.24
CA ASP A 350 -3.77 -10.32 -9.00
C ASP A 350 -2.84 -9.85 -10.14
N VAL A 351 -1.91 -8.97 -9.82
CA VAL A 351 -0.94 -8.41 -10.76
C VAL A 351 -0.08 -9.50 -11.41
N ARG A 352 0.24 -10.57 -10.66
CA ARG A 352 1.02 -11.71 -11.17
C ARG A 352 0.33 -12.46 -12.33
N LYS A 353 -1.02 -12.40 -12.38
CA LYS A 353 -1.84 -13.00 -13.45
C LYS A 353 -2.19 -11.99 -14.55
N ARG A 354 -2.51 -10.75 -14.17
CA ARG A 354 -2.97 -9.72 -15.12
C ARG A 354 -1.83 -9.10 -15.91
N MET A 355 -0.68 -8.92 -15.28
CA MET A 355 0.54 -8.35 -15.86
C MET A 355 1.76 -9.11 -15.35
N PRO A 356 1.97 -10.35 -15.81
CA PRO A 356 3.08 -11.18 -15.34
C PRO A 356 4.41 -10.46 -15.43
N TYR A 357 5.20 -10.55 -14.39
CA TYR A 357 6.54 -10.00 -14.28
C TYR A 357 7.49 -11.08 -13.75
N ALA A 358 8.79 -10.84 -13.83
CA ALA A 358 9.82 -11.81 -13.48
C ALA A 358 9.55 -13.17 -14.12
N VAL A 359 9.26 -14.23 -13.35
CA VAL A 359 8.98 -15.57 -13.89
C VAL A 359 7.56 -16.07 -13.55
N TYR A 360 6.64 -15.17 -13.21
CA TYR A 360 5.27 -15.57 -12.89
C TYR A 360 4.50 -16.14 -14.08
N ASP A 361 4.89 -15.86 -15.31
CA ASP A 361 4.36 -16.47 -16.54
C ASP A 361 4.81 -17.91 -16.75
N LYS A 362 5.87 -18.36 -16.05
CA LYS A 362 6.44 -19.71 -16.15
C LYS A 362 5.97 -20.67 -15.08
N VAL A 363 5.20 -20.20 -14.09
CA VAL A 363 4.74 -21.00 -12.95
C VAL A 363 3.24 -21.19 -12.95
N ASP A 364 2.82 -22.40 -12.54
CA ASP A 364 1.42 -22.70 -12.34
C ASP A 364 1.01 -22.41 -10.89
N PHE A 365 0.08 -21.47 -10.73
CA PHE A 365 -0.57 -21.15 -9.46
C PHE A 365 -2.00 -20.65 -9.71
N LYS A 366 -2.82 -20.68 -8.68
CA LYS A 366 -4.20 -20.20 -8.74
C LYS A 366 -4.30 -18.81 -8.09
N GLU A 367 -5.02 -17.91 -8.73
CA GLU A 367 -5.52 -16.73 -8.07
C GLU A 367 -6.67 -17.15 -7.15
N ILE A 368 -6.51 -16.96 -5.85
CA ILE A 368 -7.53 -17.33 -4.88
C ILE A 368 -8.59 -16.22 -4.83
N ILE A 369 -9.83 -16.59 -5.12
CA ILE A 369 -10.97 -15.66 -5.16
C ILE A 369 -12.10 -16.21 -4.28
N ARG A 370 -12.73 -15.32 -3.53
CA ARG A 370 -13.95 -15.55 -2.76
C ARG A 370 -14.95 -14.45 -3.09
N THR A 371 -16.21 -14.63 -2.74
CA THR A 371 -17.28 -13.72 -3.14
C THR A 371 -18.05 -13.12 -1.96
N GLU A 372 -17.78 -13.58 -0.75
CA GLU A 372 -18.48 -13.19 0.46
C GLU A 372 -18.15 -11.71 0.86
N GLY A 373 -16.98 -11.22 0.52
CA GLY A 373 -16.53 -9.85 0.78
C GLY A 373 -16.34 -9.48 2.25
N ASP A 374 -16.53 -10.42 3.16
CA ASP A 374 -16.46 -10.20 4.61
C ASP A 374 -15.05 -10.41 5.19
N SER A 375 -14.90 -10.14 6.46
CA SER A 375 -13.64 -10.32 7.19
C SER A 375 -13.16 -11.78 7.17
N TRP A 376 -14.09 -12.74 7.15
CA TRP A 376 -13.77 -14.16 7.09
C TRP A 376 -13.18 -14.55 5.73
N ALA A 377 -13.75 -14.09 4.64
CA ALA A 377 -13.22 -14.31 3.30
C ALA A 377 -11.82 -13.71 3.14
N ARG A 378 -11.60 -12.47 3.66
CA ARG A 378 -10.27 -11.82 3.66
C ARG A 378 -9.23 -12.62 4.42
N TYR A 379 -9.61 -13.21 5.55
CA TYR A 379 -8.74 -14.09 6.34
C TYR A 379 -8.40 -15.37 5.57
N LEU A 380 -9.41 -16.08 5.05
CA LEU A 380 -9.21 -17.35 4.36
C LEU A 380 -8.37 -17.22 3.09
N ILE A 381 -8.51 -16.14 2.32
CA ILE A 381 -7.68 -15.90 1.13
C ILE A 381 -6.20 -15.93 1.49
N ARG A 382 -5.80 -15.24 2.55
CA ARG A 382 -4.39 -15.18 2.95
C ARG A 382 -3.86 -16.54 3.42
N MET A 383 -4.69 -17.32 4.08
CA MET A 383 -4.32 -18.68 4.46
C MET A 383 -4.14 -19.58 3.23
N ASP A 384 -5.04 -19.47 2.25
CA ASP A 384 -4.95 -20.24 0.99
C ASP A 384 -3.77 -19.75 0.12
N GLU A 385 -3.44 -18.46 0.12
CA GLU A 385 -2.30 -17.90 -0.59
C GLU A 385 -0.96 -18.40 -0.06
N ILE A 386 -0.83 -18.74 1.21
CA ILE A 386 0.38 -19.40 1.75
C ILE A 386 0.65 -20.69 0.97
N LEU A 387 -0.38 -21.51 0.70
CA LEU A 387 -0.24 -22.75 -0.06
C LEU A 387 0.15 -22.51 -1.52
N GLU A 388 -0.42 -21.51 -2.16
CA GLU A 388 -0.06 -21.16 -3.55
C GLU A 388 1.37 -20.59 -3.63
N SER A 389 1.80 -19.78 -2.65
CA SER A 389 3.19 -19.29 -2.58
C SER A 389 4.18 -20.45 -2.39
N LEU A 390 3.87 -21.43 -1.50
CA LEU A 390 4.70 -22.63 -1.38
C LEU A 390 4.77 -23.41 -2.69
N LYS A 391 3.67 -23.52 -3.43
CA LYS A 391 3.62 -24.19 -4.74
C LYS A 391 4.47 -23.46 -5.79
N ILE A 392 4.47 -22.13 -5.81
CA ILE A 392 5.33 -21.34 -6.69
C ILE A 392 6.80 -21.59 -6.37
N ILE A 393 7.17 -21.48 -5.09
CA ILE A 393 8.56 -21.69 -4.65
C ILE A 393 9.03 -23.11 -5.00
N GLU A 394 8.20 -24.13 -4.78
CA GLU A 394 8.51 -25.53 -5.08
C GLU A 394 8.82 -25.78 -6.56
N GLN A 395 8.15 -25.07 -7.48
CA GLN A 395 8.43 -25.15 -8.91
C GLN A 395 9.75 -24.50 -9.33
N LEU A 396 10.20 -23.49 -8.57
CA LEU A 396 11.37 -22.66 -8.93
C LEU A 396 12.65 -23.11 -8.26
N ILE A 397 12.59 -23.60 -7.02
CA ILE A 397 13.74 -23.75 -6.14
C ILE A 397 14.82 -24.72 -6.68
N ASP A 398 14.43 -25.77 -7.38
CA ASP A 398 15.34 -26.74 -8.00
C ASP A 398 15.79 -26.33 -9.40
N ASN A 399 15.19 -25.30 -9.97
CA ASN A 399 15.36 -24.90 -11.36
C ASN A 399 16.01 -23.51 -11.49
N ILE A 400 16.65 -23.00 -10.43
CA ILE A 400 17.33 -21.68 -10.48
C ILE A 400 18.47 -21.77 -11.50
N PRO A 401 18.43 -21.00 -12.61
CA PRO A 401 19.47 -21.08 -13.64
C PRO A 401 20.83 -20.64 -13.10
N GLU A 402 21.90 -21.15 -13.71
CA GLU A 402 23.23 -20.57 -13.53
C GLU A 402 23.32 -19.23 -14.24
N GLY A 403 24.14 -18.32 -13.74
CA GLY A 403 24.33 -17.00 -14.35
C GLY A 403 24.77 -15.93 -13.37
N ALA A 404 24.84 -14.71 -13.86
CA ALA A 404 25.17 -13.56 -13.04
C ALA A 404 23.95 -13.19 -12.15
N TYR A 405 24.22 -12.90 -10.88
CA TYR A 405 23.21 -12.39 -9.95
C TYR A 405 23.08 -10.87 -10.03
N GLN A 406 23.94 -10.19 -10.79
CA GLN A 406 23.89 -8.75 -11.02
C GLN A 406 24.51 -8.40 -12.36
N GLU A 407 23.86 -7.52 -13.11
CA GLU A 407 24.35 -6.96 -14.34
C GLU A 407 25.36 -5.84 -14.06
N LYS A 408 26.28 -5.62 -15.01
CA LYS A 408 27.25 -4.52 -14.91
C LYS A 408 26.55 -3.18 -15.13
N MET A 409 26.30 -2.47 -14.05
CA MET A 409 25.69 -1.14 -14.11
C MET A 409 26.77 -0.04 -14.16
N LYS A 410 26.44 1.09 -14.80
CA LYS A 410 27.28 2.28 -14.73
C LYS A 410 27.29 2.82 -13.31
N PRO A 411 28.43 3.37 -12.81
CA PRO A 411 28.51 3.96 -11.47
C PRO A 411 27.48 5.08 -11.21
N ILE A 412 27.13 5.81 -12.27
CA ILE A 412 26.09 6.85 -12.21
C ILE A 412 24.95 6.41 -13.10
N ILE A 413 23.82 6.14 -12.48
CA ILE A 413 22.58 5.80 -13.16
C ILE A 413 21.85 7.10 -13.54
N ARG A 414 21.50 7.20 -14.82
CA ARG A 414 20.66 8.25 -15.37
C ARG A 414 19.52 7.58 -16.13
N VAL A 415 18.32 7.84 -15.69
CA VAL A 415 17.12 7.34 -16.38
C VAL A 415 16.77 8.31 -17.52
N PRO A 416 16.50 7.83 -18.73
CA PRO A 416 16.08 8.68 -19.85
C PRO A 416 14.89 9.56 -19.50
N GLU A 417 14.75 10.69 -20.19
CA GLU A 417 13.56 11.56 -20.04
C GLU A 417 12.30 10.78 -20.42
N GLY A 418 11.29 10.85 -19.57
CA GLY A 418 10.03 10.15 -19.78
C GLY A 418 9.26 9.86 -18.51
N THR A 419 8.15 9.19 -18.70
CA THR A 419 7.28 8.73 -17.61
C THR A 419 7.17 7.21 -17.67
N TYR A 420 7.37 6.57 -16.54
CA TYR A 420 7.44 5.13 -16.44
C TYR A 420 6.55 4.64 -15.28
N TYR A 421 6.01 3.45 -15.43
CA TYR A 421 5.23 2.80 -14.40
C TYR A 421 5.56 1.31 -14.36
N ALA A 422 5.68 0.79 -13.14
CA ALA A 422 5.75 -0.65 -12.87
C ALA A 422 4.98 -0.95 -11.60
N ALA A 423 4.42 -2.15 -11.51
CA ALA A 423 3.70 -2.62 -10.34
C ALA A 423 4.02 -4.09 -10.07
N VAL A 424 3.92 -4.48 -8.83
CA VAL A 424 4.02 -5.86 -8.34
C VAL A 424 2.80 -6.20 -7.49
N GLU A 425 2.51 -7.48 -7.36
CA GLU A 425 1.56 -7.96 -6.35
C GLU A 425 2.27 -8.02 -5.00
N GLY A 426 2.07 -7.01 -4.18
CA GLY A 426 2.48 -7.05 -2.77
C GLY A 426 1.60 -8.00 -1.95
N SER A 427 2.00 -8.31 -0.73
CA SER A 427 1.22 -9.19 0.16
C SER A 427 -0.18 -8.62 0.49
N ARG A 428 -0.35 -7.30 0.32
CA ARG A 428 -1.60 -6.56 0.60
C ARG A 428 -2.34 -6.11 -0.65
N GLY A 429 -1.72 -6.29 -1.82
CA GLY A 429 -2.29 -5.92 -3.11
C GLY A 429 -1.27 -5.25 -4.03
N GLU A 430 -1.75 -4.58 -5.04
CA GLU A 430 -0.91 -3.91 -6.01
C GLU A 430 -0.10 -2.79 -5.36
N PHE A 431 1.22 -2.93 -5.37
CA PHE A 431 2.16 -1.86 -5.08
C PHE A 431 2.73 -1.34 -6.40
N GLY A 432 2.56 -0.04 -6.66
CA GLY A 432 2.96 0.59 -7.92
C GLY A 432 3.98 1.70 -7.72
N VAL A 433 4.84 1.87 -8.72
CA VAL A 433 5.84 2.93 -8.79
C VAL A 433 5.64 3.73 -10.06
N PHE A 434 5.35 5.00 -9.89
CA PHE A 434 5.32 5.98 -10.99
C PHE A 434 6.58 6.84 -10.91
N LEU A 435 7.31 6.89 -12.02
CA LEU A 435 8.56 7.62 -12.15
C LEU A 435 8.47 8.61 -13.30
N GLU A 436 8.76 9.89 -13.02
CA GLU A 436 9.03 10.91 -14.01
C GLU A 436 10.50 11.30 -13.97
N SER A 437 11.18 11.20 -15.10
CA SER A 437 12.60 11.53 -15.26
C SER A 437 12.82 12.62 -16.29
N HIS A 438 13.74 13.52 -16.00
CA HIS A 438 14.23 14.55 -16.94
C HIS A 438 15.65 14.26 -17.43
N GLY A 439 16.11 13.00 -17.39
CA GLY A 439 17.45 12.60 -17.86
C GLY A 439 18.57 12.77 -16.83
N ASP A 440 18.23 13.16 -15.60
CA ASP A 440 19.19 13.35 -14.52
C ASP A 440 19.52 12.07 -13.74
N LYS A 441 20.46 12.18 -12.78
CA LYS A 441 20.83 11.12 -11.84
C LYS A 441 19.85 10.97 -10.68
N MET A 442 18.90 11.88 -10.54
CA MET A 442 17.84 11.92 -9.54
C MET A 442 16.49 11.93 -10.24
N PRO A 443 15.46 11.32 -9.68
CA PRO A 443 14.11 11.39 -10.24
C PRO A 443 13.57 12.82 -10.16
N TYR A 444 12.87 13.27 -11.20
CA TYR A 444 12.10 14.51 -11.11
C TYR A 444 10.89 14.36 -10.20
N ARG A 445 10.18 13.22 -10.32
CA ARG A 445 9.08 12.80 -9.44
C ARG A 445 9.10 11.29 -9.28
N LEU A 446 9.00 10.84 -8.06
CA LEU A 446 8.77 9.44 -7.72
C LEU A 446 7.51 9.39 -6.85
N HIS A 447 6.53 8.60 -7.26
CA HIS A 447 5.28 8.40 -6.53
C HIS A 447 5.03 6.91 -6.33
N PHE A 448 4.62 6.55 -5.13
CA PHE A 448 4.29 5.19 -4.75
C PHE A 448 2.79 5.02 -4.62
N ARG A 449 2.20 4.13 -5.44
CA ARG A 449 0.84 3.67 -5.19
C ARG A 449 0.87 2.75 -3.96
N SER A 450 0.43 3.29 -2.85
CA SER A 450 0.26 2.54 -1.61
C SER A 450 -0.74 1.40 -1.76
N THR A 451 -0.47 0.28 -1.11
CA THR A 451 -1.46 -0.80 -0.97
C THR A 451 -2.49 -0.44 0.10
N GLY A 452 -2.08 0.26 1.15
CA GLY A 452 -2.88 0.56 2.34
C GLY A 452 -3.89 1.70 2.16
N LEU A 453 -3.55 2.75 1.41
CA LEU A 453 -4.42 3.93 1.26
C LEU A 453 -5.81 3.58 0.70
N PRO A 454 -5.92 2.80 -0.40
CA PRO A 454 -7.22 2.32 -0.88
C PRO A 454 -7.99 1.46 0.14
N LEU A 455 -7.28 0.69 0.97
CA LEU A 455 -7.91 -0.14 1.99
C LEU A 455 -8.52 0.71 3.11
N VAL A 456 -7.79 1.70 3.59
CA VAL A 456 -8.28 2.61 4.65
C VAL A 456 -9.44 3.47 4.15
N SER A 457 -9.43 3.89 2.88
CA SER A 457 -10.56 4.64 2.31
C SER A 457 -11.89 3.87 2.33
N THR A 458 -11.87 2.52 2.41
CA THR A 458 -13.08 1.70 2.53
C THR A 458 -13.68 1.69 3.94
N VAL A 459 -12.91 2.04 4.98
CA VAL A 459 -13.27 1.81 6.39
C VAL A 459 -14.61 2.42 6.76
N ASN A 460 -14.86 3.68 6.38
CA ASN A 460 -16.14 4.32 6.64
C ASN A 460 -17.32 3.56 6.01
N THR A 461 -17.16 3.03 4.81
CA THR A 461 -18.20 2.28 4.10
C THR A 461 -18.50 0.94 4.75
N ILE A 462 -17.45 0.15 5.07
CA ILE A 462 -17.63 -1.23 5.55
C ILE A 462 -17.87 -1.36 7.04
N CYS A 463 -17.58 -0.31 7.83
CA CYS A 463 -17.84 -0.30 9.27
C CYS A 463 -19.17 0.32 9.64
N ARG A 464 -19.81 1.07 8.74
CA ARG A 464 -21.11 1.70 9.02
C ARG A 464 -22.16 0.66 9.35
N GLY A 465 -22.84 0.84 10.49
CA GLY A 465 -23.82 -0.11 11.01
C GLY A 465 -23.24 -1.32 11.75
N ALA A 466 -21.91 -1.47 11.80
CA ALA A 466 -21.23 -2.47 12.61
C ALA A 466 -21.08 -1.99 14.07
N LYS A 467 -20.74 -2.89 14.97
CA LYS A 467 -20.42 -2.51 16.35
C LYS A 467 -19.00 -1.94 16.42
N ILE A 468 -18.76 -1.04 17.38
CA ILE A 468 -17.41 -0.50 17.62
C ILE A 468 -16.37 -1.62 17.85
N ALA A 469 -16.74 -2.72 18.50
CA ALA A 469 -15.87 -3.86 18.69
C ALA A 469 -15.47 -4.56 17.38
N ASP A 470 -16.27 -4.44 16.32
CA ASP A 470 -15.99 -5.05 15.02
C ASP A 470 -14.98 -4.24 14.20
N LEU A 471 -14.78 -2.94 14.53
CA LEU A 471 -13.80 -2.09 13.86
C LEU A 471 -12.39 -2.68 13.92
N ILE A 472 -12.00 -3.24 15.06
CA ILE A 472 -10.69 -3.89 15.22
C ILE A 472 -10.57 -5.13 14.33
N ALA A 473 -11.61 -5.98 14.31
CA ALA A 473 -11.63 -7.17 13.47
C ALA A 473 -11.63 -6.83 11.96
N ILE A 474 -12.38 -5.81 11.57
CA ILE A 474 -12.43 -5.30 10.19
C ILE A 474 -11.06 -4.74 9.80
N GLY A 475 -10.49 -3.84 10.60
CA GLY A 475 -9.18 -3.24 10.37
C GLY A 475 -8.07 -4.29 10.29
N GLY A 476 -8.07 -5.26 11.22
CA GLY A 476 -7.13 -6.38 11.21
C GLY A 476 -7.20 -7.20 9.91
N THR A 477 -8.40 -7.44 9.38
CA THR A 477 -8.55 -8.21 8.13
C THR A 477 -8.32 -7.42 6.85
N LEU A 478 -8.39 -6.09 6.88
CA LEU A 478 -7.92 -5.23 5.78
C LEU A 478 -6.40 -5.32 5.64
N ASP A 479 -5.69 -5.52 6.76
CA ASP A 479 -4.24 -5.74 6.79
C ASP A 479 -3.44 -4.57 6.20
N TYR A 480 -3.85 -3.34 6.45
CA TYR A 480 -3.09 -2.16 6.02
C TYR A 480 -1.86 -1.93 6.91
N VAL A 481 -0.83 -1.32 6.33
CA VAL A 481 0.40 -0.91 7.03
C VAL A 481 0.51 0.61 6.96
N VAL A 482 0.47 1.28 8.12
CA VAL A 482 0.41 2.74 8.20
C VAL A 482 1.62 3.44 7.57
N PRO A 483 2.87 2.97 7.71
CA PRO A 483 4.00 3.57 7.00
C PRO A 483 3.89 3.57 5.47
N ASP A 484 3.15 2.63 4.87
CA ASP A 484 2.85 2.61 3.44
C ASP A 484 1.75 3.63 3.08
N ILE A 485 0.78 3.83 3.98
CA ILE A 485 -0.26 4.85 3.80
C ILE A 485 0.36 6.23 3.85
N ASP A 486 1.14 6.51 4.88
CA ASP A 486 1.67 7.84 5.16
C ASP A 486 2.90 8.24 4.31
N ARG A 487 3.64 7.30 3.71
CA ARG A 487 4.81 7.44 2.80
C ARG A 487 5.87 8.49 3.14
#